data_3e5dd7febbc6399f0d9ff5698561b6b8
#
_entry.id   3e5dd7febbc6399f0d9ff5698561b6b8
#
_cell.length_a   1.000
_cell.length_b   1.000
_cell.length_c   1.000
_cell.angle_alpha   90.00
_cell.angle_beta   90.00
_cell.angle_gamma   90.00
#
_symmetry.space_group_name_H-M   'P 1'
#
loop_
_entity.id
_entity.type
_entity.pdbx_description
1 polymer ?
#
loop_
_entity_poly.entity_id
_entity_poly.type
_entity_poly.pdbx_seq_one_letter_code
_entity_poly.pdbx_strand_id
1 'polypeptide(L)'
;MKKTEPALWGADRKVCDDAAHPSDFPAVGDFVMAGKTGEGTQAVIHQVLPRKSVFMRKAAGSDRKEQLVATNIDIVFLCMALNQDFNVRRLERYLSIAWDSGAKPVVVLTKSDICEDIEEKLLAVQEAAPGVKIIKTTALETTGIEEILPYLSAGTTAAFLGSSGVGKSTLVNRLLGEERLATGGIRNDDKGRHTTTHRELLFLPDGGMVIDTPGMRELGMWDAKSGIDRTFLDIEELVLQCRFRDCTHTVEPGCAVQKALKNGTLSKERMQSYQKLKIENDYMEHAKSYLEVAVKNMKQRNGCQRSWVQIPSN
;
A
#
# COMPACT_ATOMS: atom_id res chain seq x y z
N MET A 1 27.60 -0.26 20.38
CA MET A 1 27.20 -1.17 19.29
C MET A 1 28.01 -0.82 18.04
N LYS A 2 28.77 -1.78 17.47
CA LYS A 2 29.53 -1.55 16.25
C LYS A 2 28.53 -1.35 15.10
N LYS A 3 28.59 -0.21 14.38
CA LYS A 3 27.91 -0.03 13.11
C LYS A 3 28.44 -1.10 12.17
N THR A 4 27.63 -2.10 11.88
CA THR A 4 27.91 -3.05 10.80
C THR A 4 27.73 -2.29 9.50
N GLU A 5 28.75 -2.27 8.66
CA GLU A 5 28.66 -1.75 7.29
C GLU A 5 27.54 -2.49 6.55
N PRO A 6 26.74 -1.78 5.72
CA PRO A 6 25.66 -2.41 4.96
C PRO A 6 26.27 -3.48 4.05
N ALA A 7 25.82 -4.72 4.19
CA ALA A 7 26.21 -5.80 3.32
C ALA A 7 25.65 -5.57 1.91
N LEU A 8 26.50 -5.69 0.89
CA LEU A 8 26.05 -5.71 -0.51
C LEU A 8 25.35 -7.05 -0.78
N TRP A 9 24.06 -6.99 -1.10
CA TRP A 9 23.25 -8.16 -1.40
C TRP A 9 23.06 -8.30 -2.90
N GLY A 10 23.36 -9.48 -3.45
CA GLY A 10 23.09 -9.83 -4.84
C GLY A 10 22.17 -11.06 -4.91
N ALA A 11 21.32 -11.14 -5.91
CA ALA A 11 20.55 -12.35 -6.19
C ALA A 11 21.45 -13.38 -6.92
N ASP A 12 21.32 -14.66 -6.54
CA ASP A 12 21.97 -15.78 -7.24
C ASP A 12 21.44 -15.87 -8.67
N ARG A 13 22.28 -16.44 -9.56
CA ARG A 13 21.93 -16.66 -10.96
C ARG A 13 20.64 -17.48 -11.09
N LYS A 14 20.44 -18.47 -10.21
CA LYS A 14 19.23 -19.27 -10.16
C LYS A 14 17.98 -18.43 -9.85
N VAL A 15 18.04 -17.53 -8.87
CA VAL A 15 16.92 -16.62 -8.54
C VAL A 15 16.58 -15.70 -9.72
N CYS A 16 17.61 -15.26 -10.45
CA CYS A 16 17.42 -14.43 -11.64
C CYS A 16 16.85 -15.23 -12.83
N ASP A 17 17.30 -16.48 -13.01
CA ASP A 17 16.88 -17.36 -14.12
C ASP A 17 15.45 -17.91 -13.88
N ASP A 18 15.07 -18.19 -12.62
CA ASP A 18 13.76 -18.70 -12.23
C ASP A 18 12.68 -17.58 -12.22
N ALA A 19 13.08 -16.33 -12.12
CA ALA A 19 12.16 -15.18 -12.10
C ALA A 19 11.43 -15.03 -13.44
N ALA A 20 10.12 -15.27 -13.43
CA ALA A 20 9.25 -15.12 -14.60
C ALA A 20 8.72 -13.68 -14.72
N HIS A 21 8.53 -13.02 -13.58
CA HIS A 21 7.98 -11.68 -13.46
C HIS A 21 8.85 -10.75 -12.59
N PRO A 22 8.75 -9.41 -12.75
CA PRO A 22 9.43 -8.47 -11.88
C PRO A 22 9.10 -8.63 -10.38
N SER A 23 7.93 -9.17 -10.07
CA SER A 23 7.49 -9.49 -8.71
C SER A 23 8.25 -10.66 -8.07
N ASP A 24 8.94 -11.48 -8.85
CA ASP A 24 9.69 -12.63 -8.33
C ASP A 24 11.05 -12.24 -7.74
N PHE A 25 11.51 -11.02 -8.05
CA PHE A 25 12.76 -10.50 -7.49
C PHE A 25 12.61 -10.10 -6.03
N PRO A 26 13.71 -10.16 -5.24
CA PRO A 26 13.73 -9.70 -3.86
C PRO A 26 13.33 -8.24 -3.73
N ALA A 27 12.53 -7.92 -2.72
CA ALA A 27 12.10 -6.58 -2.40
C ALA A 27 12.25 -6.28 -0.90
N VAL A 28 12.10 -5.01 -0.51
CA VAL A 28 12.11 -4.63 0.90
C VAL A 28 10.97 -5.33 1.65
N GLY A 29 11.29 -5.93 2.78
CA GLY A 29 10.37 -6.74 3.59
C GLY A 29 10.42 -8.25 3.30
N ASP A 30 11.12 -8.70 2.24
CA ASP A 30 11.24 -10.12 1.96
C ASP A 30 12.11 -10.86 2.99
N PHE A 31 11.65 -12.03 3.39
CA PHE A 31 12.48 -13.03 4.05
C PHE A 31 13.19 -13.85 2.97
N VAL A 32 14.50 -13.99 3.11
CA VAL A 32 15.33 -14.64 2.10
C VAL A 32 16.26 -15.68 2.71
N MET A 33 16.56 -16.73 1.96
CA MET A 33 17.69 -17.59 2.26
C MET A 33 18.92 -17.03 1.57
N ALA A 34 19.97 -16.74 2.34
CA ALA A 34 21.19 -16.15 1.82
C ALA A 34 22.44 -16.83 2.38
N GLY A 35 23.47 -16.91 1.56
CA GLY A 35 24.81 -17.39 1.94
C GLY A 35 25.84 -16.27 1.87
N LYS A 36 26.85 -16.30 2.76
CA LYS A 36 28.01 -15.42 2.66
C LYS A 36 28.97 -15.90 1.59
N THR A 37 29.46 -14.99 0.76
CA THR A 37 30.50 -15.27 -0.24
C THR A 37 31.86 -14.83 0.32
N GLY A 38 32.71 -15.80 0.71
CA GLY A 38 34.08 -15.53 1.19
C GLY A 38 34.16 -14.76 2.53
N GLU A 39 35.28 -14.12 2.79
CA GLU A 39 35.53 -13.31 4.01
C GLU A 39 34.93 -11.88 3.92
N GLY A 40 34.19 -11.58 2.85
CA GLY A 40 33.67 -10.22 2.59
C GLY A 40 32.31 -9.92 3.20
N THR A 41 31.89 -8.66 3.06
CA THR A 41 30.58 -8.13 3.43
C THR A 41 29.49 -8.46 2.40
N GLN A 42 29.77 -9.34 1.44
CA GLN A 42 28.84 -9.72 0.37
C GLN A 42 28.01 -10.94 0.77
N ALA A 43 26.72 -10.88 0.50
CA ALA A 43 25.79 -12.00 0.67
C ALA A 43 25.03 -12.24 -0.64
N VAL A 44 24.77 -13.52 -0.95
CA VAL A 44 24.01 -13.93 -2.13
C VAL A 44 22.69 -14.52 -1.69
N ILE A 45 21.59 -13.98 -2.23
CA ILE A 45 20.24 -14.47 -2.00
C ILE A 45 20.01 -15.68 -2.91
N HIS A 46 19.77 -16.84 -2.31
CA HIS A 46 19.48 -18.10 -3.00
C HIS A 46 18.00 -18.36 -3.21
N GLN A 47 17.16 -17.81 -2.34
CA GLN A 47 15.71 -18.00 -2.40
C GLN A 47 14.97 -16.87 -1.67
N VAL A 48 13.84 -16.44 -2.24
CA VAL A 48 12.84 -15.61 -1.56
C VAL A 48 11.81 -16.56 -0.94
N LEU A 49 11.52 -16.37 0.35
CA LEU A 49 10.51 -17.17 1.05
C LEU A 49 9.09 -16.70 0.72
N PRO A 50 8.06 -17.54 0.94
CA PRO A 50 6.66 -17.16 0.69
C PRO A 50 6.28 -15.88 1.41
N ARG A 51 5.64 -14.98 0.69
CA ARG A 51 5.20 -13.66 1.17
C ARG A 51 3.83 -13.76 1.81
N LYS A 52 3.64 -13.11 2.97
CA LYS A 52 2.34 -13.00 3.66
C LYS A 52 1.49 -11.87 3.07
N SER A 53 2.13 -10.79 2.68
CA SER A 53 1.49 -9.63 2.06
C SER A 53 2.36 -9.06 0.95
N VAL A 54 1.72 -8.44 -0.06
CA VAL A 54 2.41 -7.93 -1.25
C VAL A 54 1.78 -6.60 -1.66
N PHE A 55 2.59 -5.55 -1.69
CA PHE A 55 2.17 -4.24 -2.18
C PHE A 55 2.71 -3.99 -3.58
N MET A 56 1.81 -3.91 -4.54
CA MET A 56 2.12 -3.64 -5.94
C MET A 56 1.67 -2.22 -6.32
N ARG A 57 2.34 -1.64 -7.31
CA ARG A 57 1.90 -0.40 -7.94
C ARG A 57 2.14 -0.45 -9.44
N LYS A 58 1.49 0.46 -10.14
CA LYS A 58 1.82 0.78 -11.53
C LYS A 58 3.22 1.40 -11.60
N ALA A 59 4.07 0.92 -12.50
CA ALA A 59 5.40 1.50 -12.70
C ALA A 59 5.28 2.89 -13.31
N ALA A 60 6.07 3.84 -12.81
CA ALA A 60 6.08 5.19 -13.35
C ALA A 60 6.49 5.19 -14.84
N GLY A 61 5.76 5.94 -15.67
CA GLY A 61 6.03 6.04 -17.11
C GLY A 61 5.61 4.83 -17.95
N SER A 62 4.91 3.86 -17.36
CA SER A 62 4.38 2.70 -18.08
C SER A 62 2.94 2.41 -17.67
N ASP A 63 2.04 2.38 -18.65
CA ASP A 63 0.62 2.06 -18.40
C ASP A 63 0.38 0.58 -18.11
N ARG A 64 1.39 -0.27 -18.26
CA ARG A 64 1.24 -1.72 -18.30
C ARG A 64 2.26 -2.52 -17.48
N LYS A 65 3.15 -1.87 -16.72
CA LYS A 65 4.15 -2.60 -15.89
C LYS A 65 3.82 -2.48 -14.43
N GLU A 66 3.81 -3.61 -13.75
CA GLU A 66 3.74 -3.69 -12.30
C GLU A 66 5.10 -3.44 -11.67
N GLN A 67 5.09 -2.88 -10.49
CA GLN A 67 6.28 -2.72 -9.66
C GLN A 67 5.97 -3.18 -8.24
N LEU A 68 6.74 -4.15 -7.77
CA LEU A 68 6.71 -4.56 -6.38
C LEU A 68 7.27 -3.43 -5.50
N VAL A 69 6.47 -3.00 -4.52
CA VAL A 69 6.81 -1.87 -3.65
C VAL A 69 7.40 -2.36 -2.34
N ALA A 70 6.69 -3.25 -1.66
CA ALA A 70 7.08 -3.83 -0.39
C ALA A 70 6.33 -5.15 -0.14
N THR A 71 6.85 -5.97 0.77
CA THR A 71 6.30 -7.27 1.10
C THR A 71 6.29 -7.49 2.62
N ASN A 72 5.54 -8.50 3.06
CA ASN A 72 5.49 -8.94 4.46
C ASN A 72 5.16 -7.82 5.46
N ILE A 73 4.31 -6.87 5.03
CA ILE A 73 3.73 -5.86 5.90
C ILE A 73 2.56 -6.49 6.63
N ASP A 74 2.59 -6.52 7.96
CA ASP A 74 1.51 -7.05 8.79
C ASP A 74 0.41 -5.98 9.00
N ILE A 75 0.82 -4.73 9.23
CA ILE A 75 -0.08 -3.60 9.53
C ILE A 75 0.18 -2.45 8.56
N VAL A 76 -0.88 -1.90 7.98
CA VAL A 76 -0.78 -0.65 7.22
C VAL A 76 -1.58 0.46 7.89
N PHE A 77 -0.89 1.51 8.32
CA PHE A 77 -1.50 2.71 8.88
C PHE A 77 -1.94 3.64 7.76
N LEU A 78 -3.26 3.79 7.59
CA LEU A 78 -3.88 4.65 6.61
C LEU A 78 -4.03 6.06 7.20
N CYS A 79 -3.07 6.94 6.90
CA CYS A 79 -3.01 8.28 7.46
C CYS A 79 -3.86 9.27 6.65
N MET A 80 -4.74 9.99 7.34
CA MET A 80 -5.57 11.06 6.78
C MET A 80 -5.59 12.26 7.73
N ALA A 81 -5.31 13.45 7.21
CA ALA A 81 -5.35 14.67 8.02
C ALA A 81 -6.78 15.20 8.15
N LEU A 82 -7.14 15.64 9.34
CA LEU A 82 -8.45 16.21 9.66
C LEU A 82 -8.53 17.73 9.30
N ASN A 83 -7.89 18.11 8.22
CA ASN A 83 -7.90 19.47 7.67
C ASN A 83 -8.57 19.48 6.28
N GLN A 84 -8.25 20.46 5.44
CA GLN A 84 -8.78 20.58 4.06
C GLN A 84 -8.40 19.39 3.15
N ASP A 85 -7.40 18.57 3.53
CA ASP A 85 -7.02 17.35 2.79
C ASP A 85 -7.88 16.13 3.19
N PHE A 86 -8.87 16.29 4.07
CA PHE A 86 -9.79 15.21 4.46
C PHE A 86 -10.57 14.70 3.26
N ASN A 87 -10.48 13.38 2.98
CA ASN A 87 -11.12 12.80 1.80
C ASN A 87 -11.44 11.32 2.00
N VAL A 88 -12.71 11.04 2.30
CA VAL A 88 -13.22 9.69 2.56
C VAL A 88 -13.05 8.77 1.34
N ARG A 89 -13.20 9.30 0.10
CA ARG A 89 -13.06 8.50 -1.14
C ARG A 89 -11.62 8.04 -1.35
N ARG A 90 -10.65 8.84 -0.90
CA ARG A 90 -9.24 8.43 -0.86
C ARG A 90 -9.00 7.35 0.18
N LEU A 91 -9.66 7.44 1.34
CA LEU A 91 -9.58 6.40 2.37
C LEU A 91 -10.13 5.06 1.87
N GLU A 92 -11.28 5.05 1.19
CA GLU A 92 -11.86 3.84 0.60
C GLU A 92 -10.89 3.17 -0.41
N ARG A 93 -10.20 3.97 -1.23
CA ARG A 93 -9.15 3.46 -2.11
C ARG A 93 -8.00 2.83 -1.33
N TYR A 94 -7.52 3.48 -0.29
CA TYR A 94 -6.42 2.95 0.53
C TYR A 94 -6.82 1.68 1.28
N LEU A 95 -8.07 1.60 1.75
CA LEU A 95 -8.62 0.39 2.35
C LEU A 95 -8.63 -0.77 1.37
N SER A 96 -9.08 -0.53 0.13
CA SER A 96 -9.11 -1.56 -0.91
C SER A 96 -7.69 -2.09 -1.20
N ILE A 97 -6.71 -1.20 -1.34
CA ILE A 97 -5.30 -1.59 -1.54
C ILE A 97 -4.76 -2.37 -0.34
N ALA A 98 -5.07 -1.94 0.88
CA ALA A 98 -4.60 -2.58 2.09
C ALA A 98 -5.16 -3.99 2.25
N TRP A 99 -6.47 -4.15 2.06
CA TRP A 99 -7.11 -5.46 2.13
C TRP A 99 -6.60 -6.42 1.06
N ASP A 100 -6.43 -5.91 -0.16
CA ASP A 100 -5.95 -6.73 -1.28
C ASP A 100 -4.50 -7.20 -1.08
N SER A 101 -3.67 -6.34 -0.49
CA SER A 101 -2.27 -6.70 -0.19
C SER A 101 -2.12 -7.83 0.82
N GLY A 102 -3.15 -8.15 1.61
CA GLY A 102 -3.11 -9.08 2.73
C GLY A 102 -2.70 -8.45 4.06
N ALA A 103 -2.39 -7.15 4.11
CA ALA A 103 -2.07 -6.44 5.34
C ALA A 103 -3.34 -6.00 6.10
N LYS A 104 -3.24 -5.86 7.43
CA LYS A 104 -4.33 -5.36 8.25
C LYS A 104 -4.33 -3.83 8.27
N PRO A 105 -5.38 -3.14 7.80
CA PRO A 105 -5.48 -1.69 7.87
C PRO A 105 -5.81 -1.19 9.28
N VAL A 106 -5.24 -0.05 9.63
CA VAL A 106 -5.58 0.78 10.78
C VAL A 106 -5.65 2.22 10.30
N VAL A 107 -6.76 2.91 10.51
CA VAL A 107 -6.91 4.31 10.12
C VAL A 107 -6.29 5.21 11.18
N VAL A 108 -5.45 6.15 10.76
CA VAL A 108 -4.82 7.15 11.63
C VAL A 108 -5.23 8.54 11.18
N LEU A 109 -6.08 9.17 11.96
CA LEU A 109 -6.54 10.54 11.74
C LEU A 109 -5.57 11.51 12.41
N THR A 110 -4.82 12.24 11.60
CA THR A 110 -3.80 13.19 12.07
C THR A 110 -4.32 14.60 12.15
N LYS A 111 -3.59 15.49 12.84
CA LYS A 111 -3.93 16.92 13.01
C LYS A 111 -5.29 17.11 13.69
N SER A 112 -5.60 16.27 14.67
CA SER A 112 -6.86 16.37 15.43
C SER A 112 -6.97 17.66 16.24
N ASP A 113 -5.84 18.30 16.53
CA ASP A 113 -5.71 19.56 17.25
C ASP A 113 -6.29 20.78 16.51
N ILE A 114 -6.37 20.74 15.19
CA ILE A 114 -6.86 21.84 14.35
C ILE A 114 -8.23 21.56 13.72
N CYS A 115 -8.91 20.50 14.14
CA CYS A 115 -10.19 20.08 13.58
C CYS A 115 -11.34 20.53 14.48
N GLU A 116 -12.24 21.34 13.96
CA GLU A 116 -13.42 21.83 14.67
C GLU A 116 -14.60 20.84 14.61
N ASP A 117 -14.73 20.10 13.51
CA ASP A 117 -15.82 19.19 13.17
C ASP A 117 -15.42 17.71 13.29
N ILE A 118 -14.67 17.35 14.33
CA ILE A 118 -14.03 16.04 14.48
C ILE A 118 -15.04 14.89 14.54
N GLU A 119 -16.18 15.08 15.21
CA GLU A 119 -17.20 14.04 15.38
C GLU A 119 -17.89 13.70 14.04
N GLU A 120 -18.20 14.70 13.21
CA GLU A 120 -18.78 14.49 11.88
C GLU A 120 -17.82 13.72 10.98
N LYS A 121 -16.54 14.13 10.96
CA LYS A 121 -15.51 13.43 10.18
C LYS A 121 -15.26 12.02 10.69
N LEU A 122 -15.31 11.80 12.01
CA LEU A 122 -15.15 10.47 12.59
C LEU A 122 -16.30 9.55 12.17
N LEU A 123 -17.54 10.01 12.18
CA LEU A 123 -18.69 9.25 11.68
C LEU A 123 -18.52 8.88 10.21
N ALA A 124 -18.13 9.85 9.36
CA ALA A 124 -17.88 9.57 7.93
C ALA A 124 -16.77 8.53 7.72
N VAL A 125 -15.74 8.51 8.55
CA VAL A 125 -14.69 7.49 8.49
C VAL A 125 -15.18 6.14 8.98
N GLN A 126 -16.00 6.08 10.04
CA GLN A 126 -16.58 4.84 10.54
C GLN A 126 -17.50 4.18 9.52
N GLU A 127 -18.30 4.97 8.80
CA GLU A 127 -19.16 4.48 7.71
C GLU A 127 -18.34 3.94 6.52
N ALA A 128 -17.21 4.58 6.20
CA ALA A 128 -16.35 4.15 5.09
C ALA A 128 -15.47 2.95 5.44
N ALA A 129 -15.16 2.75 6.71
CA ALA A 129 -14.22 1.75 7.23
C ALA A 129 -14.84 0.90 8.35
N PRO A 130 -15.97 0.19 8.11
CA PRO A 130 -16.64 -0.59 9.14
C PRO A 130 -15.71 -1.68 9.70
N GLY A 131 -15.62 -1.76 11.03
CA GLY A 131 -14.79 -2.76 11.72
C GLY A 131 -13.29 -2.50 11.68
N VAL A 132 -12.83 -1.40 11.07
CA VAL A 132 -11.41 -1.00 11.08
C VAL A 132 -11.14 -0.12 12.30
N LYS A 133 -10.03 -0.37 13.00
CA LYS A 133 -9.61 0.49 14.13
C LYS A 133 -9.26 1.88 13.61
N ILE A 134 -9.78 2.89 14.28
CA ILE A 134 -9.51 4.31 14.03
C ILE A 134 -8.77 4.88 15.23
N ILE A 135 -7.65 5.54 14.98
CA ILE A 135 -6.80 6.21 15.99
C ILE A 135 -6.72 7.69 15.62
N LYS A 136 -6.92 8.56 16.61
CA LYS A 136 -6.73 10.00 16.44
C LYS A 136 -5.36 10.40 16.98
N THR A 137 -4.63 11.22 16.23
CA THR A 137 -3.30 11.69 16.63
C THR A 137 -3.12 13.17 16.35
N THR A 138 -2.28 13.80 17.15
CA THR A 138 -1.79 15.16 16.92
C THR A 138 -0.26 15.21 16.96
N ALA A 139 0.33 16.18 16.26
CA ALA A 139 1.75 16.43 16.34
C ALA A 139 2.17 17.16 17.63
N LEU A 140 1.24 17.77 18.35
CA LEU A 140 1.52 18.57 19.54
C LEU A 140 1.63 17.73 20.82
N GLU A 141 0.99 16.57 20.86
CA GLU A 141 0.91 15.73 22.05
C GLU A 141 1.35 14.30 21.74
N THR A 142 1.57 13.48 22.77
CA THR A 142 1.81 12.04 22.65
C THR A 142 0.51 11.27 22.37
N THR A 143 -0.63 11.95 22.42
CA THR A 143 -1.95 11.38 22.19
C THR A 143 -2.01 10.61 20.87
N GLY A 144 -2.48 9.37 20.95
CA GLY A 144 -2.60 8.46 19.81
C GLY A 144 -1.33 7.67 19.46
N ILE A 145 -0.13 8.12 19.85
CA ILE A 145 1.09 7.29 19.69
C ILE A 145 0.98 6.02 20.54
N GLU A 146 0.51 6.16 21.77
CA GLU A 146 0.29 5.02 22.69
C GLU A 146 -0.70 3.97 22.13
N GLU A 147 -1.68 4.40 21.33
CA GLU A 147 -2.59 3.50 20.65
C GLU A 147 -1.97 2.83 19.40
N ILE A 148 -0.91 3.40 18.82
CA ILE A 148 -0.18 2.86 17.67
C ILE A 148 0.83 1.80 18.13
N LEU A 149 1.52 2.02 19.25
CA LEU A 149 2.59 1.15 19.76
C LEU A 149 2.19 -0.33 19.87
N PRO A 150 0.99 -0.73 20.34
CA PRO A 150 0.61 -2.14 20.42
C PRO A 150 0.60 -2.88 19.07
N TYR A 151 0.51 -2.16 17.96
CA TYR A 151 0.59 -2.72 16.61
C TYR A 151 2.02 -2.89 16.10
N LEU A 152 3.01 -2.41 16.84
CA LEU A 152 4.43 -2.35 16.45
C LEU A 152 5.31 -3.20 17.38
N SER A 153 4.76 -4.31 17.88
CA SER A 153 5.51 -5.25 18.72
C SER A 153 6.66 -5.93 17.94
N ALA A 154 7.58 -6.52 18.67
CA ALA A 154 8.72 -7.24 18.08
C ALA A 154 8.26 -8.27 17.03
N GLY A 155 8.90 -8.23 15.86
CA GLY A 155 8.59 -9.10 14.72
C GLY A 155 7.42 -8.64 13.85
N THR A 156 6.75 -7.51 14.18
CA THR A 156 5.70 -6.93 13.35
C THR A 156 6.29 -5.89 12.41
N THR A 157 5.92 -5.95 11.14
CA THR A 157 6.30 -4.97 10.14
C THR A 157 5.09 -4.10 9.79
N ALA A 158 5.27 -2.78 9.86
CA ALA A 158 4.25 -1.82 9.49
C ALA A 158 4.68 -0.91 8.34
N ALA A 159 3.69 -0.30 7.68
CA ALA A 159 3.90 0.76 6.72
C ALA A 159 2.87 1.88 6.89
N PHE A 160 3.22 3.09 6.45
CA PHE A 160 2.36 4.26 6.53
C PHE A 160 1.95 4.72 5.13
N LEU A 161 0.64 4.67 4.84
CA LEU A 161 0.03 5.08 3.58
C LEU A 161 -0.78 6.36 3.79
N GLY A 162 -0.72 7.30 2.85
CA GLY A 162 -1.45 8.57 2.93
C GLY A 162 -0.81 9.64 2.06
N SER A 163 -1.53 10.75 1.81
CA SER A 163 -1.09 11.88 1.01
C SER A 163 0.20 12.55 1.54
N SER A 164 0.80 13.38 0.70
CA SER A 164 1.94 14.21 1.13
C SER A 164 1.48 15.23 2.18
N GLY A 165 2.32 15.49 3.19
CA GLY A 165 2.00 16.46 4.23
C GLY A 165 0.95 16.03 5.28
N VAL A 166 0.50 14.75 5.22
CA VAL A 166 -0.48 14.22 6.20
C VAL A 166 0.13 13.96 7.59
N GLY A 167 1.46 13.98 7.73
CA GLY A 167 2.13 13.79 9.02
C GLY A 167 2.82 12.43 9.19
N LYS A 168 2.93 11.58 8.15
CA LYS A 168 3.58 10.26 8.24
C LYS A 168 5.01 10.31 8.77
N SER A 169 5.86 11.15 8.17
CA SER A 169 7.27 11.29 8.61
C SER A 169 7.37 11.74 10.06
N THR A 170 6.48 12.63 10.51
CA THR A 170 6.42 13.05 11.90
C THR A 170 6.04 11.91 12.84
N LEU A 171 5.05 11.09 12.46
CA LEU A 171 4.67 9.90 13.23
C LEU A 171 5.82 8.89 13.30
N VAL A 172 6.47 8.58 12.17
CA VAL A 172 7.58 7.63 12.12
C VAL A 172 8.77 8.12 12.95
N ASN A 173 9.14 9.40 12.87
CA ASN A 173 10.21 9.98 13.69
C ASN A 173 9.90 9.87 15.19
N ARG A 174 8.67 10.09 15.59
CA ARG A 174 8.25 9.92 16.99
C ARG A 174 8.35 8.47 17.44
N LEU A 175 7.95 7.52 16.59
CA LEU A 175 8.08 6.08 16.89
C LEU A 175 9.55 5.63 16.97
N LEU A 176 10.43 6.26 16.18
CA LEU A 176 11.88 6.02 16.22
C LEU A 176 12.55 6.67 17.44
N GLY A 177 11.93 7.71 18.01
CA GLY A 177 12.55 8.53 19.06
C GLY A 177 13.67 9.46 18.54
N GLU A 178 13.79 9.60 17.22
CA GLU A 178 14.80 10.43 16.56
C GLU A 178 14.26 11.08 15.27
N GLU A 179 14.82 12.24 14.88
CA GLU A 179 14.50 12.96 13.64
C GLU A 179 15.28 12.36 12.44
N ARG A 180 14.82 11.20 11.94
CA ARG A 180 15.46 10.51 10.82
C ARG A 180 14.88 10.85 9.46
N LEU A 181 13.54 10.98 9.39
CA LEU A 181 12.85 11.32 8.16
C LEU A 181 12.63 12.83 8.06
N ALA A 182 12.84 13.39 6.87
CA ALA A 182 12.62 14.81 6.65
C ALA A 182 11.14 15.19 6.88
N THR A 183 10.90 16.05 7.85
CA THR A 183 9.61 16.65 8.16
C THR A 183 9.61 18.08 7.63
N GLY A 184 8.71 18.41 6.71
CA GLY A 184 8.58 19.78 6.22
C GLY A 184 7.99 19.83 4.83
N GLY A 185 7.19 20.88 4.59
CA GLY A 185 6.54 21.16 3.32
C GLY A 185 7.53 21.22 2.16
N ILE A 186 6.96 21.23 0.96
CA ILE A 186 7.67 21.38 -0.31
C ILE A 186 8.79 22.39 -0.13
N ARG A 187 10.03 21.94 -0.05
CA ARG A 187 11.19 22.84 -0.14
C ARG A 187 11.23 23.36 -1.58
N ASN A 188 10.91 24.63 -1.72
CA ASN A 188 11.29 25.46 -2.87
C ASN A 188 12.81 25.70 -2.84
N ASP A 189 13.61 24.64 -2.86
CA ASP A 189 15.05 24.75 -3.02
C ASP A 189 15.41 24.20 -4.40
N ASP A 190 15.71 25.12 -5.31
CA ASP A 190 16.27 24.92 -6.66
C ASP A 190 17.67 24.26 -6.65
N LYS A 191 18.03 23.53 -5.59
CA LYS A 191 19.31 22.80 -5.50
C LYS A 191 19.09 21.33 -5.15
N GLY A 192 19.21 20.51 -6.20
CA GLY A 192 19.59 19.11 -6.04
C GLY A 192 18.43 18.20 -5.60
N ARG A 193 17.82 17.62 -6.55
CA ARG A 193 16.92 16.47 -6.56
C ARG A 193 17.50 15.29 -5.76
N HIS A 194 17.51 15.40 -4.44
CA HIS A 194 17.60 14.23 -3.57
C HIS A 194 16.19 13.75 -3.25
N THR A 195 15.52 13.20 -4.26
CA THR A 195 14.42 12.29 -4.06
C THR A 195 15.04 11.07 -3.38
N THR A 196 14.72 10.85 -2.12
CA THR A 196 15.09 9.63 -1.40
C THR A 196 14.48 8.47 -2.17
N THR A 197 15.25 7.86 -3.07
CA THR A 197 14.84 6.72 -3.89
C THR A 197 15.00 5.41 -3.13
N HIS A 198 15.54 5.46 -1.92
CA HIS A 198 15.84 4.29 -1.11
C HIS A 198 14.58 3.85 -0.35
N ARG A 199 14.25 2.58 -0.54
CA ARG A 199 13.26 1.87 0.27
C ARG A 199 14.00 1.35 1.49
N GLU A 200 13.60 1.78 2.67
CA GLU A 200 14.31 1.47 3.89
C GLU A 200 13.41 0.72 4.87
N LEU A 201 13.98 -0.31 5.51
CA LEU A 201 13.39 -0.99 6.65
C LEU A 201 13.98 -0.37 7.93
N LEU A 202 13.16 0.28 8.71
CA LEU A 202 13.53 0.97 9.95
C LEU A 202 13.18 0.09 11.15
N PHE A 203 14.14 -0.11 12.04
CA PHE A 203 13.92 -0.84 13.30
C PHE A 203 13.50 0.14 14.39
N LEU A 204 12.40 -0.16 15.06
CA LEU A 204 11.92 0.61 16.20
C LEU A 204 12.60 0.17 17.49
N PRO A 205 12.69 1.04 18.52
CA PRO A 205 13.32 0.69 19.81
C PRO A 205 12.73 -0.56 20.46
N ASP A 206 11.42 -0.78 20.33
CA ASP A 206 10.68 -1.90 20.91
C ASP A 206 10.67 -3.17 20.02
N GLY A 207 11.48 -3.19 18.96
CA GLY A 207 11.70 -4.36 18.11
C GLY A 207 10.68 -4.52 16.96
N GLY A 208 9.72 -3.62 16.80
CA GLY A 208 8.90 -3.51 15.60
C GLY A 208 9.69 -2.93 14.42
N MET A 209 9.14 -3.03 13.23
CA MET A 209 9.76 -2.55 12.00
C MET A 209 8.80 -1.64 11.23
N VAL A 210 9.34 -0.62 10.56
CA VAL A 210 8.59 0.25 9.65
C VAL A 210 9.27 0.25 8.30
N ILE A 211 8.50 0.00 7.24
CA ILE A 211 8.95 0.18 5.87
C ILE A 211 8.58 1.60 5.42
N ASP A 212 9.60 2.43 5.19
CA ASP A 212 9.43 3.73 4.53
C ASP A 212 9.79 3.61 3.05
N THR A 213 8.78 3.74 2.21
CA THR A 213 8.97 3.73 0.78
C THR A 213 8.31 4.95 0.15
N PRO A 214 9.07 5.77 -0.58
CA PRO A 214 8.53 6.93 -1.30
C PRO A 214 7.38 6.55 -2.25
N GLY A 215 7.38 5.33 -2.76
CA GLY A 215 6.35 4.81 -3.67
C GLY A 215 5.01 4.46 -3.03
N MET A 216 4.93 4.33 -1.70
CA MET A 216 3.67 4.07 -0.99
C MET A 216 2.75 5.31 -0.93
N ARG A 217 3.25 6.49 -1.26
CA ARG A 217 2.44 7.72 -1.32
C ARG A 217 1.51 7.74 -2.53
N GLU A 218 1.86 7.02 -3.58
CA GLU A 218 1.19 7.01 -4.89
C GLU A 218 0.81 5.59 -5.32
N LEU A 219 0.35 4.77 -4.35
CA LEU A 219 -0.16 3.45 -4.69
C LEU A 219 -1.42 3.61 -5.56
N GLY A 220 -1.26 3.36 -6.86
CA GLY A 220 -2.36 3.09 -7.75
C GLY A 220 -2.92 1.69 -7.48
N MET A 221 -4.20 1.49 -7.75
CA MET A 221 -4.78 0.16 -7.68
C MET A 221 -4.15 -0.72 -8.77
N TRP A 222 -3.84 -1.95 -8.40
CA TRP A 222 -3.39 -2.99 -9.30
C TRP A 222 -4.02 -4.32 -8.89
N ASP A 223 -5.00 -4.79 -9.65
CA ASP A 223 -5.71 -6.06 -9.42
C ASP A 223 -6.24 -6.19 -7.97
N ALA A 224 -6.97 -5.17 -7.52
CA ALA A 224 -7.42 -5.02 -6.13
C ALA A 224 -8.89 -5.44 -5.93
N LYS A 225 -9.38 -6.44 -6.69
CA LYS A 225 -10.78 -6.87 -6.68
C LYS A 225 -11.25 -7.32 -5.29
N SER A 226 -10.47 -8.20 -4.65
CA SER A 226 -10.84 -8.71 -3.33
C SER A 226 -10.86 -7.60 -2.26
N GLY A 227 -9.96 -6.64 -2.37
CA GLY A 227 -9.90 -5.48 -1.50
C GLY A 227 -11.08 -4.52 -1.69
N ILE A 228 -11.54 -4.34 -2.95
CA ILE A 228 -12.74 -3.54 -3.26
C ILE A 228 -13.97 -4.21 -2.65
N ASP A 229 -14.17 -5.50 -2.92
CA ASP A 229 -15.32 -6.26 -2.42
C ASP A 229 -15.38 -6.21 -0.88
N ARG A 230 -14.25 -6.29 -0.21
CA ARG A 230 -14.16 -6.17 1.25
C ARG A 230 -14.42 -4.75 1.77
N THR A 231 -13.94 -3.73 1.07
CA THR A 231 -14.15 -2.33 1.45
C THR A 231 -15.61 -1.91 1.31
N PHE A 232 -16.29 -2.46 0.32
CA PHE A 232 -17.68 -2.16 -0.02
C PHE A 232 -18.61 -3.37 0.24
N LEU A 233 -18.36 -4.11 1.32
CA LEU A 233 -19.14 -5.28 1.68
C LEU A 233 -20.63 -4.96 1.81
N ASP A 234 -20.98 -3.78 2.31
CA ASP A 234 -22.33 -3.25 2.39
C ASP A 234 -23.03 -3.19 1.01
N ILE A 235 -22.30 -2.81 -0.03
CA ILE A 235 -22.82 -2.77 -1.41
C ILE A 235 -22.87 -4.19 -1.99
N GLU A 236 -21.84 -5.02 -1.77
CA GLU A 236 -21.81 -6.41 -2.25
C GLU A 236 -22.98 -7.24 -1.65
N GLU A 237 -23.30 -7.02 -0.37
CA GLU A 237 -24.48 -7.65 0.25
C GLU A 237 -25.80 -7.20 -0.40
N LEU A 238 -25.92 -5.93 -0.81
CA LEU A 238 -27.09 -5.45 -1.57
C LEU A 238 -27.12 -6.02 -2.98
N VAL A 239 -25.99 -6.18 -3.64
CA VAL A 239 -25.87 -6.80 -4.98
C VAL A 239 -26.42 -8.21 -4.96
N LEU A 240 -26.11 -9.01 -3.93
CA LEU A 240 -26.62 -10.36 -3.76
C LEU A 240 -28.16 -10.43 -3.58
N GLN A 241 -28.80 -9.34 -3.16
CA GLN A 241 -30.25 -9.23 -2.95
C GLN A 241 -30.98 -8.75 -4.20
N CYS A 242 -30.29 -8.41 -5.29
CA CYS A 242 -30.93 -8.01 -6.55
C CYS A 242 -31.68 -9.18 -7.18
N ARG A 243 -32.83 -8.86 -7.83
CA ARG A 243 -33.65 -9.87 -8.52
C ARG A 243 -32.88 -10.58 -9.64
N PHE A 244 -32.00 -9.87 -10.35
CA PHE A 244 -31.26 -10.40 -11.48
C PHE A 244 -29.78 -10.52 -11.12
N ARG A 245 -29.11 -11.61 -11.53
CA ARG A 245 -27.71 -11.87 -11.26
C ARG A 245 -26.76 -10.93 -12.03
N ASP A 246 -27.21 -10.45 -13.19
CA ASP A 246 -26.53 -9.52 -14.10
C ASP A 246 -27.03 -8.07 -13.96
N CYS A 247 -27.58 -7.73 -12.79
CA CYS A 247 -28.12 -6.40 -12.51
C CYS A 247 -27.05 -5.32 -12.64
N THR A 248 -27.28 -4.34 -13.50
CA THR A 248 -26.35 -3.19 -13.68
C THR A 248 -26.57 -2.08 -12.66
N HIS A 249 -27.60 -2.23 -11.79
CA HIS A 249 -27.99 -1.28 -10.75
C HIS A 249 -28.37 0.11 -11.29
N THR A 250 -28.93 0.17 -12.49
CA THR A 250 -29.35 1.43 -13.12
C THR A 250 -30.89 1.58 -13.14
N VAL A 251 -31.60 0.73 -13.87
CA VAL A 251 -33.04 0.85 -14.10
C VAL A 251 -33.81 -0.44 -13.85
N GLU A 252 -33.17 -1.52 -13.50
CA GLU A 252 -33.75 -2.85 -13.38
C GLU A 252 -34.80 -2.93 -12.26
N PRO A 253 -35.97 -3.51 -12.51
CA PRO A 253 -36.99 -3.70 -11.50
C PRO A 253 -36.53 -4.72 -10.44
N GLY A 254 -36.72 -4.39 -9.17
CA GLY A 254 -36.30 -5.25 -8.05
C GLY A 254 -34.80 -5.16 -7.74
N CYS A 255 -34.12 -4.09 -8.16
CA CYS A 255 -32.75 -3.81 -7.78
C CYS A 255 -32.67 -3.34 -6.32
N ALA A 256 -31.96 -4.09 -5.45
CA ALA A 256 -31.80 -3.76 -4.04
C ALA A 256 -30.91 -2.52 -3.84
N VAL A 257 -29.87 -2.36 -4.67
CA VAL A 257 -28.97 -1.19 -4.66
C VAL A 257 -29.76 0.09 -4.97
N GLN A 258 -30.60 0.10 -6.01
CA GLN A 258 -31.44 1.24 -6.35
C GLN A 258 -32.44 1.56 -5.23
N LYS A 259 -32.99 0.54 -4.57
CA LYS A 259 -33.87 0.73 -3.41
C LYS A 259 -33.11 1.40 -2.26
N ALA A 260 -31.87 0.95 -1.96
CA ALA A 260 -31.02 1.51 -0.92
C ALA A 260 -30.61 2.97 -1.20
N LEU A 261 -30.33 3.31 -2.48
CA LEU A 261 -30.07 4.69 -2.90
C LEU A 261 -31.31 5.61 -2.75
N LYS A 262 -32.51 5.09 -3.05
CA LYS A 262 -33.77 5.85 -2.95
C LYS A 262 -34.21 6.11 -1.52
N ASN A 263 -33.98 5.18 -0.62
CA ASN A 263 -34.35 5.31 0.80
C ASN A 263 -33.24 5.92 1.67
N GLY A 264 -32.07 6.24 1.06
CA GLY A 264 -30.94 6.90 1.74
C GLY A 264 -30.07 5.99 2.61
N THR A 265 -30.29 4.65 2.60
CA THR A 265 -29.43 3.71 3.34
C THR A 265 -28.07 3.50 2.67
N LEU A 266 -27.95 3.82 1.39
CA LEU A 266 -26.68 3.90 0.64
C LEU A 266 -26.54 5.30 0.04
N SER A 267 -25.43 5.98 0.31
CA SER A 267 -25.18 7.30 -0.28
C SER A 267 -24.77 7.18 -1.75
N LYS A 268 -25.14 8.20 -2.54
CA LYS A 268 -24.76 8.26 -3.96
C LYS A 268 -23.26 8.32 -4.14
N GLU A 269 -22.58 9.07 -3.28
CA GLU A 269 -21.14 9.25 -3.28
C GLU A 269 -20.40 7.94 -3.04
N ARG A 270 -20.91 7.10 -2.10
CA ARG A 270 -20.33 5.78 -1.82
C ARG A 270 -20.51 4.84 -2.99
N MET A 271 -21.69 4.82 -3.61
CA MET A 271 -21.94 4.02 -4.82
C MET A 271 -21.06 4.47 -5.99
N GLN A 272 -20.88 5.77 -6.20
CA GLN A 272 -20.00 6.30 -7.24
C GLN A 272 -18.53 5.91 -7.00
N SER A 273 -18.08 5.95 -5.74
CA SER A 273 -16.73 5.52 -5.37
C SER A 273 -16.51 4.04 -5.72
N TYR A 274 -17.44 3.18 -5.32
CA TYR A 274 -17.42 1.76 -5.63
C TYR A 274 -17.33 1.50 -7.15
N GLN A 275 -18.24 2.10 -7.93
CA GLN A 275 -18.26 1.95 -9.40
C GLN A 275 -16.95 2.42 -10.03
N LYS A 276 -16.43 3.57 -9.58
CA LYS A 276 -15.16 4.12 -10.09
C LYS A 276 -14.00 3.16 -9.82
N LEU A 277 -13.92 2.59 -8.60
CA LEU A 277 -12.84 1.69 -8.25
C LEU A 277 -12.96 0.35 -8.99
N LYS A 278 -14.18 -0.17 -9.20
CA LYS A 278 -14.40 -1.38 -10.03
C LYS A 278 -13.98 -1.15 -11.48
N ILE A 279 -14.40 -0.06 -12.12
CA ILE A 279 -14.02 0.27 -13.50
C ILE A 279 -12.49 0.39 -13.63
N GLU A 280 -11.85 1.06 -12.66
CA GLU A 280 -10.39 1.19 -12.64
C GLU A 280 -9.70 -0.18 -12.51
N ASN A 281 -10.22 -1.05 -11.66
CA ASN A 281 -9.71 -2.41 -11.48
C ASN A 281 -9.88 -3.26 -12.74
N ASP A 282 -11.06 -3.26 -13.35
CA ASP A 282 -11.34 -4.01 -14.57
C ASP A 282 -10.40 -3.58 -15.71
N TYR A 283 -10.15 -2.26 -15.83
CA TYR A 283 -9.18 -1.75 -16.79
C TYR A 283 -7.77 -2.32 -16.54
N MET A 284 -7.35 -2.43 -15.27
CA MET A 284 -6.05 -2.98 -14.91
C MET A 284 -5.96 -4.49 -15.13
N GLU A 285 -7.01 -5.26 -14.81
CA GLU A 285 -7.09 -6.70 -15.12
C GLU A 285 -6.94 -6.97 -16.62
N HIS A 286 -7.65 -6.22 -17.46
CA HIS A 286 -7.51 -6.34 -18.90
C HIS A 286 -6.10 -5.98 -19.38
N ALA A 287 -5.49 -4.92 -18.85
CA ALA A 287 -4.12 -4.56 -19.18
C ALA A 287 -3.13 -5.66 -18.79
N LYS A 288 -3.32 -6.34 -17.66
CA LYS A 288 -2.51 -7.47 -17.19
C LYS A 288 -2.63 -8.68 -18.13
N SER A 289 -3.85 -9.05 -18.52
CA SER A 289 -4.07 -10.20 -19.42
C SER A 289 -3.41 -9.99 -20.81
N TYR A 290 -3.45 -8.78 -21.35
CA TYR A 290 -2.75 -8.43 -22.59
C TYR A 290 -1.23 -8.56 -22.46
N LEU A 291 -0.66 -8.20 -21.31
CA LEU A 291 0.78 -8.33 -21.06
C LEU A 291 1.23 -9.79 -20.95
N GLU A 292 0.50 -10.61 -20.23
CA GLU A 292 0.79 -12.02 -20.09
C GLU A 292 0.81 -12.72 -21.47
N VAL A 293 -0.16 -12.41 -22.31
CA VAL A 293 -0.20 -12.91 -23.70
C VAL A 293 0.98 -12.37 -24.53
N ALA A 294 1.32 -11.09 -24.40
CA ALA A 294 2.44 -10.48 -25.12
C ALA A 294 3.80 -11.07 -24.69
N VAL A 295 4.01 -11.26 -23.37
CA VAL A 295 5.23 -11.88 -22.83
C VAL A 295 5.34 -13.35 -23.27
N LYS A 296 4.24 -14.10 -23.26
CA LYS A 296 4.20 -15.48 -23.73
C LYS A 296 4.56 -15.57 -25.22
N ASN A 297 4.05 -14.66 -26.04
CA ASN A 297 4.36 -14.56 -27.46
C ASN A 297 5.81 -14.12 -27.73
N MET A 298 6.38 -13.24 -26.89
CA MET A 298 7.80 -12.86 -26.99
C MET A 298 8.74 -14.01 -26.60
N LYS A 299 8.42 -14.76 -25.53
CA LYS A 299 9.20 -15.95 -25.15
C LYS A 299 9.18 -17.04 -26.24
N GLN A 300 8.09 -17.15 -26.99
CA GLN A 300 8.02 -18.07 -28.14
C GLN A 300 8.80 -17.58 -29.38
N ARG A 301 8.97 -16.25 -29.54
CA ARG A 301 9.68 -15.65 -30.69
C ARG A 301 11.17 -15.48 -30.46
N ASN A 302 11.59 -15.18 -29.22
CA ASN A 302 12.98 -14.94 -28.86
C ASN A 302 13.47 -16.10 -27.98
N GLY A 303 13.99 -17.14 -28.59
CA GLY A 303 14.81 -18.12 -27.87
C GLY A 303 15.90 -17.35 -27.12
N CYS A 304 15.79 -17.35 -25.80
CA CYS A 304 16.76 -16.95 -24.79
C CYS A 304 17.89 -15.99 -25.24
N GLN A 305 17.62 -14.69 -25.35
CA GLN A 305 18.67 -13.67 -25.33
C GLN A 305 18.83 -13.15 -23.91
N ARG A 306 20.01 -13.39 -23.33
CA ARG A 306 20.42 -13.00 -21.98
C ARG A 306 20.45 -11.47 -21.88
N SER A 307 19.55 -10.87 -21.12
CA SER A 307 19.66 -9.48 -20.71
C SER A 307 20.18 -9.41 -19.27
N TRP A 308 21.35 -8.80 -19.10
CA TRP A 308 21.92 -8.51 -17.81
C TRP A 308 21.11 -7.38 -17.17
N VAL A 309 20.49 -7.64 -16.04
CA VAL A 309 19.88 -6.59 -15.19
C VAL A 309 20.94 -6.15 -14.20
N GLN A 310 21.51 -4.98 -14.42
CA GLN A 310 22.28 -4.29 -13.38
C GLN A 310 21.31 -3.83 -12.30
N ILE A 311 21.41 -4.42 -11.11
CA ILE A 311 20.83 -3.85 -9.90
C ILE A 311 21.71 -2.67 -9.54
N PRO A 312 21.18 -1.44 -9.44
CA PRO A 312 21.99 -0.28 -9.07
C PRO A 312 22.60 -0.56 -7.71
N SER A 313 23.92 -0.63 -7.66
CA SER A 313 24.70 -0.50 -6.43
C SER A 313 24.63 0.95 -6.01
N ASN A 314 23.85 1.24 -4.93
CA ASN A 314 24.16 2.24 -3.90
C ASN A 314 23.03 2.28 -2.88
#